data_9a1169867d06067afff77a6f9f26294a
#
_entry.id   9a1169867d06067afff77a6f9f26294a
#
_cell.length_a   1.000
_cell.length_b   1.000
_cell.length_c   1.000
_cell.angle_alpha   90.00
_cell.angle_beta   90.00
_cell.angle_gamma   90.00
#
_symmetry.space_group_name_H-M   'P 1'
#
loop_
_entity.id
_entity.type
_entity.pdbx_description
1 polymer ?
#
loop_
_entity_poly.entity_id
_entity_poly.type
_entity_poly.pdbx_seq_one_letter_code
_entity_poly.pdbx_strand_id
1 'polypeptide(L)'
;MTFQAVRSVFEVPVINALNALTPAVPTYVDNQAFTVPDAGQEYATINLQFGSTTSRVLSGNTEDLRGSLVVECFTAKNEGPARAQEMITPVMKALNDLNSCIGYEATGAVGWVGDMTGPAFFALTDTPFYMVRLSVAVSARYT
;
A
#
# COMPACT_ATOMS: atom_id res chain seq x y z
N MET A 1 5.21 -16.61 14.23
CA MET A 1 5.14 -15.38 13.44
C MET A 1 4.98 -15.71 11.96
N THR A 2 4.17 -15.02 11.26
CA THR A 2 3.91 -15.25 9.84
C THR A 2 4.20 -13.98 9.03
N PHE A 3 4.51 -14.15 7.75
CA PHE A 3 4.62 -13.02 6.83
C PHE A 3 3.33 -12.22 6.75
N GLN A 4 2.21 -12.85 7.04
CA GLN A 4 0.91 -12.15 7.07
C GLN A 4 0.89 -11.04 8.12
N ALA A 5 1.50 -11.24 9.29
CA ALA A 5 1.62 -10.20 10.30
C ALA A 5 2.46 -9.03 9.80
N VAL A 6 3.55 -9.31 9.08
CA VAL A 6 4.39 -8.27 8.46
C VAL A 6 3.61 -7.51 7.41
N ARG A 7 2.90 -8.20 6.53
CA ARG A 7 2.11 -7.57 5.48
C ARG A 7 1.01 -6.68 6.06
N SER A 8 0.36 -7.13 7.13
CA SER A 8 -0.73 -6.39 7.77
C SER A 8 -0.29 -5.03 8.32
N VAL A 9 0.96 -4.90 8.73
CA VAL A 9 1.50 -3.60 9.18
C VAL A 9 1.34 -2.53 8.11
N PHE A 10 1.54 -2.89 6.84
CA PHE A 10 1.49 -1.95 5.72
C PHE A 10 0.13 -1.94 5.02
N GLU A 11 -0.49 -3.10 4.85
CA GLU A 11 -1.71 -3.23 4.06
C GLU A 11 -2.95 -2.69 4.79
N VAL A 12 -3.09 -2.99 6.09
CA VAL A 12 -4.28 -2.61 6.85
C VAL A 12 -4.50 -1.10 6.91
N PRO A 13 -3.48 -0.26 7.19
CA PRO A 13 -3.67 1.19 7.18
C PRO A 13 -4.13 1.73 5.82
N VAL A 14 -3.60 1.20 4.73
CA VAL A 14 -3.98 1.61 3.37
C VAL A 14 -5.42 1.21 3.06
N ILE A 15 -5.80 -0.03 3.37
CA ILE A 15 -7.16 -0.52 3.16
C ILE A 15 -8.15 0.33 3.97
N ASN A 16 -7.85 0.60 5.23
CA ASN A 16 -8.72 1.41 6.09
C ASN A 16 -8.87 2.84 5.58
N ALA A 17 -7.78 3.44 5.10
CA ALA A 17 -7.81 4.79 4.54
C ALA A 17 -8.71 4.88 3.31
N LEU A 18 -8.65 3.89 2.41
CA LEU A 18 -9.46 3.85 1.21
C LEU A 18 -10.93 3.51 1.51
N ASN A 19 -11.18 2.64 2.47
CA ASN A 19 -12.55 2.29 2.87
C ASN A 19 -13.25 3.44 3.61
N ALA A 20 -12.50 4.35 4.21
CA ALA A 20 -13.06 5.51 4.91
C ALA A 20 -13.53 6.62 3.95
N LEU A 21 -13.21 6.53 2.68
CA LEU A 21 -13.66 7.49 1.68
C LEU A 21 -15.15 7.33 1.37
N THR A 22 -15.75 8.39 0.84
CA THR A 22 -17.15 8.38 0.40
C THR A 22 -17.19 8.67 -1.11
N PRO A 23 -17.58 7.69 -1.94
CA PRO A 23 -17.85 6.29 -1.62
C PRO A 23 -16.59 5.52 -1.24
N ALA A 24 -16.73 4.44 -0.48
CA ALA A 24 -15.62 3.56 -0.12
C ALA A 24 -14.98 2.94 -1.36
N VAL A 25 -13.67 2.84 -1.36
CA VAL A 25 -12.90 2.30 -2.49
C VAL A 25 -12.50 0.86 -2.20
N PRO A 26 -12.95 -0.12 -2.99
CA PRO A 26 -12.50 -1.50 -2.85
C PRO A 26 -11.00 -1.61 -3.10
N THR A 27 -10.30 -2.38 -2.27
CA THR A 27 -8.85 -2.53 -2.34
C THR A 27 -8.49 -4.01 -2.41
N TYR A 28 -7.62 -4.36 -3.34
CA TYR A 28 -7.20 -5.74 -3.59
C TYR A 28 -5.69 -5.85 -3.38
N VAL A 29 -5.29 -6.91 -2.70
CA VAL A 29 -3.87 -7.19 -2.41
C VAL A 29 -3.31 -8.19 -3.40
N ASP A 30 -1.99 -8.42 -3.34
CA ASP A 30 -1.30 -9.37 -4.22
C ASP A 30 -1.96 -10.74 -4.21
N ASN A 31 -2.04 -11.34 -5.39
CA ASN A 31 -2.55 -12.70 -5.56
C ASN A 31 -3.98 -12.89 -5.07
N GLN A 32 -4.72 -11.81 -4.88
CA GLN A 32 -6.14 -11.87 -4.58
C GLN A 32 -6.92 -11.88 -5.89
N ALA A 33 -7.76 -12.88 -6.08
CA ALA A 33 -8.61 -12.96 -7.27
C ALA A 33 -9.67 -11.85 -7.22
N PHE A 34 -9.79 -11.10 -8.31
CA PHE A 34 -10.85 -10.12 -8.47
C PHE A 34 -11.16 -9.92 -9.95
N THR A 35 -12.35 -9.43 -10.23
CA THR A 35 -12.75 -9.01 -11.57
C THR A 35 -12.59 -7.50 -11.65
N VAL A 36 -11.91 -7.02 -12.71
CA VAL A 36 -11.75 -5.57 -12.92
C VAL A 36 -13.14 -4.94 -13.02
N PRO A 37 -13.43 -3.91 -12.20
CA PRO A 37 -14.74 -3.25 -12.23
C PRO A 37 -15.07 -2.64 -13.58
N ASP A 38 -16.36 -2.41 -13.83
CA ASP A 38 -16.82 -1.72 -15.02
C ASP A 38 -16.30 -0.28 -15.07
N ALA A 39 -16.36 0.32 -16.26
CA ALA A 39 -15.94 1.70 -16.46
C ALA A 39 -16.66 2.64 -15.49
N GLY A 40 -15.90 3.53 -14.86
CA GLY A 40 -16.41 4.49 -13.90
C GLY A 40 -16.46 4.00 -12.46
N GLN A 41 -16.21 2.73 -12.21
CA GLN A 41 -16.09 2.18 -10.85
C GLN A 41 -14.66 2.28 -10.37
N GLU A 42 -14.50 2.74 -9.14
CA GLU A 42 -13.19 2.96 -8.54
C GLU A 42 -12.70 1.70 -7.83
N TYR A 43 -11.39 1.49 -7.87
CA TYR A 43 -10.76 0.44 -7.08
C TYR A 43 -9.27 0.77 -6.86
N ALA A 44 -8.64 0.03 -5.98
CA ALA A 44 -7.21 0.17 -5.72
C ALA A 44 -6.56 -1.20 -5.60
N THR A 45 -5.27 -1.25 -5.88
CA THR A 45 -4.46 -2.45 -5.71
C THR A 45 -3.23 -2.14 -4.85
N ILE A 46 -2.81 -3.12 -4.06
CA ILE A 46 -1.61 -3.05 -3.24
C ILE A 46 -0.70 -4.20 -3.64
N ASN A 47 0.54 -3.87 -3.95
CA ASN A 47 1.59 -4.87 -4.18
C ASN A 47 2.72 -4.63 -3.20
N LEU A 48 3.01 -5.61 -2.36
CA LEU A 48 4.07 -5.55 -1.36
C LEU A 48 5.06 -6.69 -1.61
N GLN A 49 6.32 -6.35 -1.84
CA GLN A 49 7.36 -7.32 -2.06
C GLN A 49 8.60 -7.00 -1.23
N PHE A 50 9.18 -8.02 -0.63
CA PHE A 50 10.43 -7.91 0.10
C PHE A 50 11.57 -8.45 -0.76
N GLY A 51 12.57 -7.59 -1.01
CA GLY A 51 13.73 -7.93 -1.83
C GLY A 51 14.88 -8.51 -1.03
N SER A 52 14.88 -8.34 0.30
CA SER A 52 15.95 -8.90 1.14
C SER A 52 15.46 -9.18 2.55
N THR A 53 16.05 -10.20 3.15
CA THR A 53 15.84 -10.58 4.55
C THR A 53 17.21 -10.74 5.20
N THR A 54 17.42 -10.06 6.32
CA THR A 54 18.68 -10.12 7.05
C THR A 54 18.44 -10.57 8.48
N SER A 55 19.10 -11.66 8.89
CA SER A 55 19.07 -12.10 10.27
C SER A 55 20.04 -11.27 11.09
N ARG A 56 19.56 -10.61 12.13
CA ARG A 56 20.38 -9.72 12.95
C ARG A 56 21.14 -10.40 14.07
N VAL A 57 20.69 -11.58 14.47
CA VAL A 57 21.27 -12.30 15.62
C VAL A 57 21.54 -13.73 15.19
N LEU A 58 22.77 -14.20 15.44
CA LEU A 58 23.20 -15.54 15.05
C LEU A 58 22.36 -16.67 15.66
N SER A 59 21.81 -16.45 16.84
CA SER A 59 21.02 -17.46 17.56
C SER A 59 19.58 -16.99 17.85
N GLY A 60 19.19 -15.82 17.33
CA GLY A 60 17.88 -15.24 17.56
C GLY A 60 16.94 -15.46 16.39
N ASN A 61 15.68 -15.13 16.64
CA ASN A 61 14.61 -15.21 15.63
C ASN A 61 14.24 -13.85 15.06
N THR A 62 15.07 -12.82 15.28
CA THR A 62 14.82 -11.46 14.79
C THR A 62 15.33 -11.31 13.36
N GLU A 63 14.45 -10.93 12.48
CA GLU A 63 14.78 -10.70 11.07
C GLU A 63 14.37 -9.32 10.64
N ASP A 64 15.23 -8.70 9.81
CA ASP A 64 14.94 -7.44 9.15
C ASP A 64 14.60 -7.70 7.68
N LEU A 65 13.48 -7.15 7.25
CA LEU A 65 12.98 -7.25 5.90
C LEU A 65 13.03 -5.87 5.25
N ARG A 66 13.44 -5.83 4.00
CA ARG A 66 13.40 -4.61 3.19
C ARG A 66 12.73 -4.89 1.87
N GLY A 67 11.91 -3.95 1.43
CA GLY A 67 11.15 -4.13 0.21
C GLY A 67 10.51 -2.87 -0.29
N SER A 68 9.51 -3.05 -1.13
CA SER A 68 8.74 -1.97 -1.71
C SER A 68 7.26 -2.26 -1.65
N LEU A 69 6.49 -1.19 -1.45
CA LEU A 69 5.04 -1.19 -1.49
C LEU A 69 4.61 -0.31 -2.64
N VAL A 70 3.77 -0.83 -3.52
CA VAL A 70 3.19 -0.06 -4.62
C VAL A 70 1.68 -0.03 -4.43
N VAL A 71 1.13 1.17 -4.35
CA VAL A 71 -0.32 1.40 -4.28
C VAL A 71 -0.76 2.05 -5.58
N GLU A 72 -1.72 1.44 -6.24
CA GLU A 72 -2.31 1.96 -7.47
C GLU A 72 -3.80 2.19 -7.26
N CYS A 73 -4.26 3.41 -7.49
CA CYS A 73 -5.67 3.75 -7.37
C CYS A 73 -6.22 4.11 -8.74
N PHE A 74 -7.38 3.54 -9.09
CA PHE A 74 -7.99 3.67 -10.40
C PHE A 74 -9.31 4.42 -10.29
N THR A 75 -9.47 5.44 -11.13
CA THR A 75 -10.68 6.25 -11.23
C THR A 75 -11.18 6.28 -12.67
N ALA A 76 -12.35 6.86 -12.90
CA ALA A 76 -12.89 7.00 -14.25
C ALA A 76 -12.04 7.94 -15.09
N LYS A 77 -11.77 7.53 -16.33
CA LYS A 77 -11.03 8.33 -17.30
C LYS A 77 -11.85 9.56 -17.74
N ASN A 78 -11.16 10.65 -18.04
CA ASN A 78 -11.74 11.91 -18.52
C ASN A 78 -12.58 12.69 -17.49
N GLU A 79 -12.48 12.39 -16.20
CA GLU A 79 -13.15 13.10 -15.13
C GLU A 79 -12.22 14.01 -14.32
N GLY A 80 -10.98 14.17 -14.80
CA GLY A 80 -9.96 14.97 -14.13
C GLY A 80 -9.28 14.22 -12.98
N PRO A 81 -8.25 14.85 -12.36
CA PRO A 81 -7.42 14.19 -11.36
C PRO A 81 -7.95 14.31 -9.92
N ALA A 82 -9.03 15.06 -9.66
CA ALA A 82 -9.45 15.41 -8.30
C ALA A 82 -9.73 14.16 -7.45
N ARG A 83 -10.46 13.19 -8.00
CA ARG A 83 -10.80 11.97 -7.26
C ARG A 83 -9.57 11.12 -6.97
N ALA A 84 -8.64 11.02 -7.93
CA ALA A 84 -7.38 10.30 -7.70
C ALA A 84 -6.56 10.95 -6.58
N GLN A 85 -6.55 12.27 -6.50
CA GLN A 85 -5.91 13.02 -5.42
C GLN A 85 -6.57 12.74 -4.07
N GLU A 86 -7.91 12.70 -4.04
CA GLU A 86 -8.66 12.36 -2.83
C GLU A 86 -8.34 10.94 -2.34
N MET A 87 -8.09 10.01 -3.25
CA MET A 87 -7.77 8.64 -2.91
C MET A 87 -6.35 8.50 -2.35
N ILE A 88 -5.37 9.14 -3.00
CA ILE A 88 -3.97 8.94 -2.62
C ILE A 88 -3.54 9.73 -1.38
N THR A 89 -4.15 10.86 -1.11
CA THR A 89 -3.77 11.71 0.03
C THR A 89 -3.92 10.98 1.37
N PRO A 90 -5.07 10.34 1.69
CA PRO A 90 -5.18 9.60 2.95
C PRO A 90 -4.27 8.36 3.01
N VAL A 91 -3.95 7.76 1.86
CA VAL A 91 -3.01 6.64 1.80
C VAL A 91 -1.61 7.11 2.20
N MET A 92 -1.14 8.21 1.65
CA MET A 92 0.16 8.79 2.00
C MET A 92 0.21 9.17 3.48
N LYS A 93 -0.87 9.76 4.00
CA LYS A 93 -0.95 10.12 5.41
C LYS A 93 -0.89 8.88 6.31
N ALA A 94 -1.65 7.84 5.99
CA ALA A 94 -1.67 6.60 6.76
C ALA A 94 -0.28 5.94 6.80
N LEU A 95 0.43 5.94 5.68
CA LEU A 95 1.78 5.38 5.61
C LEU A 95 2.78 6.23 6.40
N ASN A 96 2.70 7.56 6.33
CA ASN A 96 3.57 8.43 7.13
C ASN A 96 3.30 8.29 8.63
N ASP A 97 2.07 8.05 9.03
CA ASP A 97 1.69 7.87 10.43
C ASP A 97 2.34 6.62 11.06
N LEU A 98 2.76 5.64 10.26
CA LEU A 98 3.49 4.48 10.76
C LEU A 98 4.81 4.90 11.43
N ASN A 99 5.49 5.90 10.88
CA ASN A 99 6.77 6.36 11.41
C ASN A 99 6.61 7.20 12.69
N SER A 100 5.51 7.91 12.83
CA SER A 100 5.27 8.76 14.00
C SER A 100 4.99 7.95 15.28
N CYS A 101 4.69 6.67 15.15
CA CYS A 101 4.46 5.76 16.28
C CYS A 101 5.66 4.83 16.55
N ILE A 102 6.86 5.20 16.11
CA ILE A 102 8.07 4.36 16.21
C ILE A 102 7.87 3.02 15.47
N GLY A 103 7.24 3.10 14.32
CA GLY A 103 6.77 1.93 13.61
C GLY A 103 5.42 1.47 14.13
N TYR A 104 4.69 0.78 13.30
CA TYR A 104 3.40 0.20 13.68
C TYR A 104 3.60 -1.27 14.02
N GLU A 105 3.12 -1.67 15.18
CA GLU A 105 3.26 -3.06 15.63
C GLU A 105 1.98 -3.84 15.39
N ALA A 106 2.13 -4.99 14.74
CA ALA A 106 1.04 -5.96 14.58
C ALA A 106 1.60 -7.36 14.85
N THR A 107 1.14 -7.98 15.91
CA THR A 107 1.42 -9.40 16.23
C THR A 107 2.94 -9.75 16.14
N GLY A 108 3.77 -8.95 16.79
CA GLY A 108 5.23 -9.17 16.83
C GLY A 108 6.02 -8.63 15.65
N ALA A 109 5.36 -7.95 14.72
CA ALA A 109 6.01 -7.26 13.60
C ALA A 109 5.94 -5.76 13.78
N VAL A 110 7.04 -5.07 13.44
CA VAL A 110 7.11 -3.61 13.44
C VAL A 110 7.54 -3.17 12.05
N GLY A 111 6.89 -2.15 11.52
CA GLY A 111 7.18 -1.66 10.17
C GLY A 111 7.45 -0.17 10.11
N TRP A 112 8.26 0.22 9.16
CA TRP A 112 8.62 1.61 8.86
C TRP A 112 8.51 1.88 7.37
N VAL A 113 8.21 3.13 7.04
CA VAL A 113 8.11 3.62 5.68
C VAL A 113 9.29 4.57 5.42
N GLY A 114 9.99 4.35 4.32
CA GLY A 114 11.07 5.22 3.86
C GLY A 114 10.59 6.20 2.79
N ASP A 115 11.43 6.39 1.78
CA ASP A 115 11.14 7.35 0.71
C ASP A 115 9.94 6.93 -0.13
N MET A 116 9.11 7.91 -0.48
CA MET A 116 8.00 7.75 -1.40
C MET A 116 8.38 8.29 -2.77
N THR A 117 8.08 7.53 -3.81
CA THR A 117 8.23 7.95 -5.21
C THR A 117 6.85 8.15 -5.81
N GLY A 118 6.59 9.32 -6.31
CA GLY A 118 5.26 9.74 -6.74
C GLY A 118 4.59 10.62 -5.69
N PRO A 119 3.26 10.79 -5.73
CA PRO A 119 2.34 10.08 -6.63
C PRO A 119 2.49 10.50 -8.09
N ALA A 120 2.38 9.55 -8.99
CA ALA A 120 2.37 9.79 -10.42
C ALA A 120 0.96 9.56 -10.97
N PHE A 121 0.46 10.48 -11.77
CA PHE A 121 -0.90 10.45 -12.31
C PHE A 121 -0.84 10.29 -13.82
N PHE A 122 -1.58 9.32 -14.35
CA PHE A 122 -1.61 9.11 -15.80
C PHE A 122 -2.85 8.36 -16.26
N ALA A 123 -3.30 8.70 -17.49
CA ALA A 123 -4.36 7.96 -18.15
C ALA A 123 -3.79 6.69 -18.76
N LEU A 124 -4.44 5.56 -18.50
CA LEU A 124 -4.06 4.29 -19.07
C LEU A 124 -4.54 4.19 -20.52
N THR A 125 -3.68 3.61 -21.39
CA THR A 125 -4.01 3.37 -22.80
C THR A 125 -4.97 2.18 -22.90
N ASP A 126 -5.97 2.28 -23.75
CA ASP A 126 -6.94 1.20 -24.05
C ASP A 126 -7.76 0.71 -22.84
N THR A 127 -7.86 1.53 -21.80
CA THR A 127 -8.70 1.24 -20.64
C THR A 127 -9.55 2.44 -20.30
N PRO A 128 -10.70 2.24 -19.60
CA PRO A 128 -11.55 3.35 -19.17
C PRO A 128 -11.09 4.01 -17.88
N PHE A 129 -9.84 3.79 -17.45
CA PHE A 129 -9.35 4.25 -16.16
C PHE A 129 -8.26 5.29 -16.26
N TYR A 130 -8.25 6.16 -15.27
CA TYR A 130 -7.16 7.06 -14.91
C TYR A 130 -6.53 6.53 -13.61
N MET A 131 -5.21 6.51 -13.52
CA MET A 131 -4.51 5.85 -12.41
C MET A 131 -3.59 6.82 -11.69
N VAL A 132 -3.50 6.67 -10.37
CA VAL A 132 -2.42 7.25 -9.57
C VAL A 132 -1.60 6.11 -8.97
N ARG A 133 -0.28 6.22 -9.06
CA ARG A 133 0.66 5.23 -8.51
C ARG A 133 1.55 5.88 -7.47
N LEU A 134 1.70 5.20 -6.33
CA LEU A 134 2.63 5.57 -5.27
C LEU A 134 3.54 4.37 -5.00
N SER A 135 4.85 4.59 -5.05
CA SER A 135 5.84 3.58 -4.71
C SER A 135 6.58 3.99 -3.45
N VAL A 136 6.69 3.08 -2.49
CA VAL A 136 7.21 3.39 -1.16
C VAL A 136 8.24 2.35 -0.77
N ALA A 137 9.41 2.80 -0.33
CA ALA A 137 10.39 1.92 0.30
C ALA A 137 9.90 1.55 1.70
N VAL A 138 9.93 0.28 2.04
CA VAL A 138 9.47 -0.21 3.34
C VAL A 138 10.52 -1.08 4.00
N SER A 139 10.51 -1.09 5.32
CA SER A 139 11.31 -2.01 6.10
C SER A 139 10.48 -2.53 7.27
N ALA A 140 10.76 -3.74 7.69
CA ALA A 140 10.05 -4.37 8.79
C ALA A 140 11.01 -5.21 9.62
N ARG A 141 10.64 -5.40 10.86
CA ARG A 141 11.35 -6.31 11.79
C ARG A 141 10.33 -7.20 12.45
N TYR A 142 10.68 -8.46 12.58
CA TYR A 142 9.88 -9.38 13.36
C TYR A 142 10.75 -10.36 14.15
N THR A 143 10.14 -10.88 15.18
CA THR A 143 10.77 -11.84 16.08
C THR A 143 10.07 -13.18 16.00
#